data_3dd4352b740de3a03e494cc2ff61f681
#
_entry.id   3dd4352b740de3a03e494cc2ff61f681
#
_cell.length_a   1.000
_cell.length_b   1.000
_cell.length_c   1.000
_cell.angle_alpha   90.00
_cell.angle_beta   90.00
_cell.angle_gamma   90.00
#
_symmetry.space_group_name_H-M   'P 1'
#
loop_
_entity.id
_entity.type
_entity.pdbx_description
1 polymer ?
#
loop_
_entity_poly.entity_id
_entity_poly.type
_entity_poly.pdbx_seq_one_letter_code
_entity_poly.pdbx_strand_id
1 'polypeptide(L)'
;MSDVNKIRVIPHRGAMQIGGVCTEIATDNARILFDFGSPLEGEGRQDILDIDGVTTGKVNCDAVFITHYHGDHVGEVPNIMADIPVYMHKTAREILQAQQEHKVSVGQIVWAKEIKELTEGVPVVIKDLKITPLASDHSASDSLMYLVECCGKRILITGDYRLHGFYADRLKDTLENLGHIDLLITEGTNLSRSSSYYKDEQWCEKEFWRILRENKYVFLLAASSNIDRIAAFSRCVPTGKYALADGYQTHVVHIADKNREKEYKSFKIHTYMDEKRELYEKRGFGMAIRAGKRHTPLVKEFFEKYPDETCLVYSMWKGYETIPDVAELLEYCKGHIERVHVSGHITKEDLEQVIEIIKPDKLMIHHTAATDSEEEKLLIPCSTKLLHTQDGNEIVV
;
A
#
# COMPACT_ATOMS: atom_id res chain seq x y z
N MET A 1 -30.24 -33.64 -0.23
CA MET A 1 -30.14 -32.16 -0.15
C MET A 1 -29.00 -31.83 -1.08
N SER A 2 -29.29 -31.14 -2.21
CA SER A 2 -28.29 -30.79 -3.21
C SER A 2 -27.21 -29.92 -2.53
N ASP A 3 -25.94 -30.17 -2.80
CA ASP A 3 -24.82 -29.32 -2.40
C ASP A 3 -25.12 -27.90 -2.86
N VAL A 4 -25.52 -27.04 -1.91
CA VAL A 4 -25.75 -25.62 -2.17
C VAL A 4 -24.36 -25.02 -2.42
N ASN A 5 -24.19 -24.41 -3.58
CA ASN A 5 -23.04 -23.66 -4.09
C ASN A 5 -22.06 -23.27 -2.99
N LYS A 6 -20.96 -24.03 -2.86
CA LYS A 6 -19.90 -23.76 -1.89
C LYS A 6 -18.99 -22.68 -2.45
N ILE A 7 -18.69 -21.66 -1.64
CA ILE A 7 -17.63 -20.72 -1.96
C ILE A 7 -16.35 -21.25 -1.34
N ARG A 8 -15.31 -21.39 -2.16
CA ARG A 8 -13.97 -21.82 -1.75
C ARG A 8 -13.04 -20.62 -1.75
N VAL A 9 -12.23 -20.49 -0.72
CA VAL A 9 -11.19 -19.47 -0.58
C VAL A 9 -9.86 -20.18 -0.41
N ILE A 10 -8.86 -19.80 -1.21
CA ILE A 10 -7.52 -20.40 -1.17
C ILE A 10 -6.48 -19.27 -1.14
N PRO A 11 -5.76 -19.08 -0.04
CA PRO A 11 -4.56 -18.23 -0.06
C PRO A 11 -3.44 -18.97 -0.79
N HIS A 12 -3.05 -18.51 -1.96
CA HIS A 12 -1.92 -19.09 -2.67
C HIS A 12 -0.57 -18.67 -2.09
N ARG A 13 -0.51 -17.43 -1.55
CA ARG A 13 0.62 -16.88 -0.81
C ARG A 13 0.18 -15.68 0.03
N GLY A 14 0.78 -15.50 1.22
CA GLY A 14 0.50 -14.42 2.16
C GLY A 14 -0.14 -14.85 3.48
N ALA A 15 -0.54 -16.13 3.65
CA ALA A 15 -1.07 -16.64 4.91
C ALA A 15 0.01 -16.82 5.99
N MET A 16 1.28 -16.99 5.58
CA MET A 16 2.42 -17.25 6.47
C MET A 16 3.60 -16.31 6.18
N GLN A 17 3.38 -15.22 5.45
CA GLN A 17 4.41 -14.24 5.13
C GLN A 17 3.81 -12.86 4.86
N ILE A 18 4.62 -11.83 5.05
CA ILE A 18 4.31 -10.47 4.61
C ILE A 18 4.70 -10.37 3.14
N GLY A 19 3.80 -9.81 2.31
CA GLY A 19 4.00 -9.62 0.89
C GLY A 19 3.79 -10.86 0.02
N GLY A 20 3.83 -10.65 -1.29
CA GLY A 20 3.56 -11.67 -2.30
C GLY A 20 2.11 -12.14 -2.32
N VAL A 21 1.19 -11.27 -1.95
CA VAL A 21 -0.21 -11.59 -1.71
C VAL A 21 -0.89 -12.16 -2.95
N CYS A 22 -1.62 -13.27 -2.77
CA CYS A 22 -2.50 -13.85 -3.79
C CYS A 22 -3.57 -14.71 -3.11
N THR A 23 -4.84 -14.32 -3.24
CA THR A 23 -5.99 -15.04 -2.68
C THR A 23 -6.99 -15.37 -3.78
N GLU A 24 -7.42 -16.63 -3.86
CA GLU A 24 -8.44 -17.09 -4.79
C GLU A 24 -9.80 -17.18 -4.11
N ILE A 25 -10.85 -16.78 -4.81
CA ILE A 25 -12.24 -17.11 -4.50
C ILE A 25 -12.84 -17.85 -5.69
N ALA A 26 -13.41 -19.02 -5.43
CA ALA A 26 -14.04 -19.85 -6.46
C ALA A 26 -15.40 -20.39 -6.03
N THR A 27 -16.30 -20.50 -6.99
CA THR A 27 -17.55 -21.23 -6.94
C THR A 27 -17.50 -22.40 -7.94
N ASP A 28 -18.61 -23.10 -8.13
CA ASP A 28 -18.69 -24.08 -9.21
C ASP A 28 -18.69 -23.42 -10.60
N ASN A 29 -19.02 -22.14 -10.71
CA ASN A 29 -19.16 -21.42 -11.97
C ASN A 29 -18.02 -20.42 -12.24
N ALA A 30 -17.48 -19.79 -11.21
CA ALA A 30 -16.52 -18.68 -11.32
C ALA A 30 -15.26 -18.96 -10.51
N ARG A 31 -14.14 -18.44 -11.02
CA ARG A 31 -12.84 -18.45 -10.34
C ARG A 31 -12.15 -17.10 -10.52
N ILE A 32 -11.90 -16.39 -9.45
CA ILE A 32 -11.25 -15.08 -9.45
C ILE A 32 -10.12 -15.03 -8.41
N LEU A 33 -9.14 -14.15 -8.64
CA LEU A 33 -8.06 -13.91 -7.68
C LEU A 33 -8.04 -12.47 -7.25
N PHE A 34 -7.52 -12.25 -6.03
CA PHE A 34 -7.24 -10.94 -5.45
C PHE A 34 -5.74 -10.82 -5.20
N ASP A 35 -5.15 -9.78 -5.78
CA ASP A 35 -3.73 -9.51 -5.86
C ASP A 35 -2.92 -10.62 -6.56
N PHE A 36 -1.73 -10.27 -7.02
CA PHE A 36 -0.76 -11.15 -7.62
C PHE A 36 0.64 -10.58 -7.44
N GLY A 37 1.08 -10.59 -6.17
CA GLY A 37 2.22 -9.84 -5.70
C GLY A 37 3.55 -10.58 -5.79
N SER A 38 4.64 -9.83 -5.90
CA SER A 38 5.99 -10.38 -5.70
C SER A 38 6.30 -10.54 -4.22
N PRO A 39 7.06 -11.56 -3.81
CA PRO A 39 7.53 -11.68 -2.44
C PRO A 39 8.44 -10.49 -2.08
N LEU A 40 8.46 -10.12 -0.81
CA LEU A 40 9.44 -9.18 -0.28
C LEU A 40 10.77 -9.91 -0.06
N GLU A 41 11.88 -9.25 -0.38
CA GLU A 41 13.21 -9.82 -0.23
C GLU A 41 13.48 -10.21 1.23
N GLY A 42 13.84 -11.47 1.45
CA GLY A 42 14.11 -12.00 2.78
C GLY A 42 12.88 -12.43 3.59
N GLU A 43 11.66 -12.25 3.06
CA GLU A 43 10.41 -12.64 3.71
C GLU A 43 9.81 -13.88 3.04
N GLY A 44 9.58 -14.94 3.80
CA GLY A 44 8.86 -16.14 3.37
C GLY A 44 9.36 -16.79 2.08
N ARG A 45 8.43 -17.32 1.27
CA ARG A 45 8.71 -17.97 -0.01
C ARG A 45 9.10 -16.94 -1.07
N GLN A 46 10.19 -17.23 -1.81
CA GLN A 46 10.74 -16.36 -2.86
C GLN A 46 10.47 -16.89 -4.29
N ASP A 47 9.79 -18.01 -4.43
CA ASP A 47 9.42 -18.59 -5.70
C ASP A 47 8.34 -17.76 -6.42
N ILE A 48 8.34 -17.80 -7.74
CA ILE A 48 7.27 -17.24 -8.58
C ILE A 48 6.01 -18.08 -8.38
N LEU A 49 4.85 -17.42 -8.30
CA LEU A 49 3.56 -18.11 -8.25
C LEU A 49 3.34 -18.91 -9.53
N ASP A 50 3.17 -20.21 -9.39
CA ASP A 50 2.77 -21.12 -10.47
C ASP A 50 1.39 -21.71 -10.14
N ILE A 51 0.36 -21.21 -10.82
CA ILE A 51 -1.04 -21.56 -10.58
C ILE A 51 -1.64 -22.04 -11.89
N ASP A 52 -2.02 -23.32 -11.92
CA ASP A 52 -2.66 -23.92 -13.11
C ASP A 52 -3.93 -23.16 -13.50
N GLY A 53 -4.06 -22.87 -14.78
CA GLY A 53 -5.15 -22.07 -15.34
C GLY A 53 -5.02 -20.57 -15.14
N VAL A 54 -3.94 -20.07 -14.47
CA VAL A 54 -3.65 -18.64 -14.24
C VAL A 54 -2.33 -18.24 -14.88
N THR A 55 -1.25 -18.94 -14.55
CA THR A 55 0.10 -18.69 -15.07
C THR A 55 0.51 -19.72 -16.11
N THR A 56 0.01 -20.94 -15.97
CA THR A 56 0.34 -22.09 -16.82
C THR A 56 -0.93 -22.86 -17.18
N GLY A 57 -0.81 -23.81 -18.12
CA GLY A 57 -1.90 -24.69 -18.48
C GLY A 57 -2.96 -24.06 -19.38
N LYS A 58 -4.20 -24.56 -19.28
CA LYS A 58 -5.36 -24.00 -19.99
C LYS A 58 -6.05 -22.96 -19.11
N VAL A 59 -6.31 -21.76 -19.65
CA VAL A 59 -7.00 -20.68 -18.92
C VAL A 59 -8.24 -21.21 -18.20
N ASN A 60 -8.24 -21.04 -16.89
CA ASN A 60 -9.33 -21.39 -15.99
C ASN A 60 -9.42 -20.40 -14.82
N CYS A 61 -9.32 -19.12 -15.13
CA CYS A 61 -9.53 -17.99 -14.21
C CYS A 61 -10.29 -16.92 -14.97
N ASP A 62 -11.31 -16.36 -14.35
CA ASP A 62 -12.22 -15.41 -15.00
C ASP A 62 -11.75 -13.96 -14.84
N ALA A 63 -11.05 -13.63 -13.76
CA ALA A 63 -10.52 -12.29 -13.50
C ALA A 63 -9.52 -12.25 -12.33
N VAL A 64 -8.66 -11.21 -12.33
CA VAL A 64 -7.82 -10.87 -11.19
C VAL A 64 -8.12 -9.41 -10.78
N PHE A 65 -8.33 -9.17 -9.49
CA PHE A 65 -8.63 -7.87 -8.91
C PHE A 65 -7.45 -7.42 -8.04
N ILE A 66 -6.90 -6.24 -8.32
CA ILE A 66 -5.74 -5.71 -7.59
C ILE A 66 -6.20 -4.65 -6.60
N THR A 67 -5.81 -4.80 -5.34
CA THR A 67 -6.14 -3.85 -4.27
C THR A 67 -5.41 -2.53 -4.44
N HIS A 68 -4.10 -2.56 -4.71
CA HIS A 68 -3.28 -1.36 -4.91
C HIS A 68 -1.97 -1.67 -5.65
N TYR A 69 -1.17 -0.63 -5.94
CA TYR A 69 0.00 -0.71 -6.84
C TYR A 69 1.34 -1.05 -6.17
N HIS A 70 1.41 -1.45 -4.91
CA HIS A 70 2.66 -1.91 -4.30
C HIS A 70 3.11 -3.25 -4.91
N GLY A 71 4.42 -3.46 -4.97
CA GLY A 71 5.00 -4.60 -5.67
C GLY A 71 4.58 -5.96 -5.11
N ASP A 72 4.37 -6.04 -3.82
CA ASP A 72 3.93 -7.24 -3.11
C ASP A 72 2.43 -7.58 -3.29
N HIS A 73 1.69 -6.74 -4.06
CA HIS A 73 0.31 -6.97 -4.50
C HIS A 73 0.17 -7.07 -6.02
N VAL A 74 1.11 -6.49 -6.80
CA VAL A 74 0.96 -6.40 -8.27
C VAL A 74 2.18 -6.93 -9.03
N GLY A 75 3.27 -7.23 -8.35
CA GLY A 75 4.57 -7.44 -8.98
C GLY A 75 4.67 -8.65 -9.89
N GLU A 76 3.86 -9.68 -9.70
CA GLU A 76 3.81 -10.87 -10.54
C GLU A 76 2.65 -10.90 -11.57
N VAL A 77 1.87 -9.82 -11.69
CA VAL A 77 0.83 -9.66 -12.74
C VAL A 77 1.36 -9.96 -14.15
N PRO A 78 2.63 -9.67 -14.50
CA PRO A 78 3.17 -10.08 -15.82
C PRO A 78 3.12 -11.58 -16.11
N ASN A 79 3.08 -12.42 -15.08
CA ASN A 79 3.05 -13.87 -15.22
C ASN A 79 1.62 -14.41 -15.49
N ILE A 80 0.60 -13.59 -15.31
CA ILE A 80 -0.80 -13.96 -15.59
C ILE A 80 -1.00 -14.11 -17.10
N MET A 81 -1.61 -15.21 -17.54
CA MET A 81 -1.91 -15.46 -18.95
C MET A 81 -2.69 -14.29 -19.59
N ALA A 82 -2.41 -14.00 -20.85
CA ALA A 82 -2.88 -12.80 -21.55
C ALA A 82 -4.41 -12.65 -21.56
N ASP A 83 -5.13 -13.76 -21.70
CA ASP A 83 -6.59 -13.77 -21.83
C ASP A 83 -7.34 -13.52 -20.51
N ILE A 84 -6.65 -13.52 -19.36
CA ILE A 84 -7.27 -13.25 -18.06
C ILE A 84 -7.30 -11.74 -17.82
N PRO A 85 -8.49 -11.12 -17.66
CA PRO A 85 -8.60 -9.69 -17.38
C PRO A 85 -8.12 -9.37 -15.97
N VAL A 86 -7.36 -8.26 -15.85
CA VAL A 86 -6.91 -7.69 -14.57
C VAL A 86 -7.62 -6.38 -14.33
N TYR A 87 -8.09 -6.15 -13.11
CA TYR A 87 -8.85 -4.97 -12.71
C TYR A 87 -8.14 -4.22 -11.59
N MET A 88 -8.15 -2.89 -11.64
CA MET A 88 -7.57 -2.01 -10.61
C MET A 88 -8.28 -0.65 -10.60
N HIS A 89 -8.22 0.08 -9.49
CA HIS A 89 -8.69 1.47 -9.45
C HIS A 89 -7.97 2.34 -10.50
N LYS A 90 -8.71 3.26 -11.12
CA LYS A 90 -8.18 4.10 -12.20
C LYS A 90 -6.89 4.83 -11.81
N THR A 91 -6.88 5.54 -10.67
CA THR A 91 -5.71 6.30 -10.22
C THR A 91 -4.54 5.39 -9.91
N ALA A 92 -4.79 4.26 -9.23
CA ALA A 92 -3.76 3.26 -8.92
C ALA A 92 -3.12 2.71 -10.21
N ARG A 93 -3.91 2.48 -11.26
CA ARG A 93 -3.43 2.07 -12.58
C ARG A 93 -2.57 3.15 -13.25
N GLU A 94 -2.99 4.43 -13.22
CA GLU A 94 -2.21 5.54 -13.77
C GLU A 94 -0.86 5.69 -13.04
N ILE A 95 -0.82 5.52 -11.70
CA ILE A 95 0.40 5.54 -10.91
C ILE A 95 1.30 4.34 -11.26
N LEU A 96 0.73 3.14 -11.36
CA LEU A 96 1.47 1.94 -11.76
C LEU A 96 2.09 2.11 -13.15
N GLN A 97 1.35 2.69 -14.11
CA GLN A 97 1.88 3.03 -15.43
C GLN A 97 3.07 3.98 -15.35
N ALA A 98 2.98 5.06 -14.56
CA ALA A 98 4.08 5.99 -14.35
C ALA A 98 5.30 5.31 -13.71
N GLN A 99 5.10 4.35 -12.80
CA GLN A 99 6.18 3.52 -12.25
C GLN A 99 6.85 2.68 -13.33
N GLN A 100 6.08 2.06 -14.24
CA GLN A 100 6.63 1.26 -15.34
C GLN A 100 7.42 2.13 -16.31
N GLU A 101 6.88 3.29 -16.69
CA GLU A 101 7.58 4.26 -17.56
C GLU A 101 8.92 4.71 -16.94
N HIS A 102 8.93 4.95 -15.62
CA HIS A 102 10.18 5.26 -14.90
C HIS A 102 11.17 4.09 -14.94
N LYS A 103 10.73 2.86 -14.73
CA LYS A 103 11.59 1.66 -14.84
C LYS A 103 12.22 1.54 -16.23
N VAL A 104 11.45 1.77 -17.29
CA VAL A 104 11.98 1.81 -18.68
C VAL A 104 13.03 2.90 -18.81
N SER A 105 12.79 4.11 -18.30
CA SER A 105 13.73 5.23 -18.41
C SER A 105 15.09 4.97 -17.73
N VAL A 106 15.13 4.04 -16.78
CA VAL A 106 16.36 3.60 -16.09
C VAL A 106 16.86 2.23 -16.56
N GLY A 107 16.36 1.75 -17.72
CA GLY A 107 16.84 0.54 -18.38
C GLY A 107 16.35 -0.78 -17.79
N GLN A 108 15.28 -0.77 -17.01
CA GLN A 108 14.65 -1.99 -16.48
C GLN A 108 13.58 -2.52 -17.46
N ILE A 109 13.42 -3.85 -17.49
CA ILE A 109 12.36 -4.49 -18.28
C ILE A 109 11.04 -4.30 -17.54
N VAL A 110 10.01 -3.94 -18.30
CA VAL A 110 8.65 -3.76 -17.79
C VAL A 110 7.68 -4.63 -18.57
N TRP A 111 6.52 -4.84 -17.98
CA TRP A 111 5.42 -5.59 -18.57
C TRP A 111 4.33 -4.65 -19.12
N ALA A 112 3.63 -5.12 -20.12
CA ALA A 112 2.55 -4.39 -20.80
C ALA A 112 1.24 -5.22 -20.71
N LYS A 113 0.75 -5.45 -19.49
CA LYS A 113 -0.57 -6.07 -19.28
C LYS A 113 -1.62 -4.95 -19.31
N GLU A 114 -2.67 -5.12 -20.11
CA GLU A 114 -3.83 -4.24 -20.06
C GLU A 114 -4.57 -4.44 -18.73
N ILE A 115 -4.79 -3.34 -18.00
CA ILE A 115 -5.51 -3.32 -16.74
C ILE A 115 -6.81 -2.54 -16.94
N LYS A 116 -7.95 -3.17 -16.65
CA LYS A 116 -9.27 -2.56 -16.70
C LYS A 116 -9.51 -1.70 -15.48
N GLU A 117 -10.18 -0.57 -15.68
CA GLU A 117 -10.45 0.39 -14.62
C GLU A 117 -11.62 -0.04 -13.76
N LEU A 118 -11.49 0.14 -12.46
CA LEU A 118 -12.55 0.08 -11.46
C LEU A 118 -12.91 1.47 -10.96
N THR A 119 -14.16 1.61 -10.58
CA THR A 119 -14.68 2.78 -9.86
C THR A 119 -15.22 2.32 -8.53
N GLU A 120 -14.87 3.00 -7.45
CA GLU A 120 -15.38 2.73 -6.11
C GLU A 120 -16.92 2.68 -6.09
N GLY A 121 -17.47 1.72 -5.36
CA GLY A 121 -18.90 1.50 -5.21
C GLY A 121 -19.62 0.94 -6.44
N VAL A 122 -18.94 0.82 -7.60
CA VAL A 122 -19.55 0.28 -8.82
C VAL A 122 -19.21 -1.21 -8.95
N PRO A 123 -20.17 -2.12 -8.76
CA PRO A 123 -19.89 -3.55 -8.76
C PRO A 123 -19.55 -4.08 -10.16
N VAL A 124 -18.64 -5.05 -10.20
CA VAL A 124 -18.36 -5.90 -11.34
C VAL A 124 -18.98 -7.28 -11.09
N VAL A 125 -19.68 -7.81 -12.07
CA VAL A 125 -20.28 -9.15 -11.99
C VAL A 125 -19.48 -10.10 -12.87
N ILE A 126 -18.95 -11.16 -12.25
CA ILE A 126 -18.24 -12.24 -12.91
C ILE A 126 -19.05 -13.52 -12.67
N LYS A 127 -19.85 -13.90 -13.65
CA LYS A 127 -20.78 -15.05 -13.56
C LYS A 127 -21.72 -14.92 -12.35
N ASP A 128 -21.53 -15.73 -11.30
CA ASP A 128 -22.33 -15.74 -10.08
C ASP A 128 -21.71 -14.91 -8.92
N LEU A 129 -20.52 -14.35 -9.14
CA LEU A 129 -19.85 -13.47 -8.19
C LEU A 129 -20.16 -11.99 -8.49
N LYS A 130 -20.59 -11.24 -7.48
CA LYS A 130 -20.68 -9.77 -7.50
C LYS A 130 -19.56 -9.21 -6.65
N ILE A 131 -18.67 -8.42 -7.25
CA ILE A 131 -17.50 -7.84 -6.62
C ILE A 131 -17.68 -6.32 -6.55
N THR A 132 -17.80 -5.77 -5.34
CA THR A 132 -17.94 -4.34 -5.12
C THR A 132 -16.63 -3.78 -4.57
N PRO A 133 -15.92 -2.92 -5.32
CA PRO A 133 -14.74 -2.22 -4.83
C PRO A 133 -15.16 -1.13 -3.83
N LEU A 134 -14.49 -1.06 -2.69
CA LEU A 134 -14.70 -0.08 -1.63
C LEU A 134 -13.39 0.66 -1.36
N ALA A 135 -13.45 1.96 -1.07
CA ALA A 135 -12.24 2.70 -0.72
C ALA A 135 -11.61 2.19 0.56
N SER A 136 -10.28 2.15 0.56
CA SER A 136 -9.45 1.82 1.71
C SER A 136 -8.63 3.04 2.14
N ASP A 137 -8.09 3.06 3.36
CA ASP A 137 -7.06 3.99 3.80
C ASP A 137 -5.72 3.25 3.88
N HIS A 138 -4.84 3.54 2.95
CA HIS A 138 -3.48 3.00 2.90
C HIS A 138 -2.50 4.07 2.41
N SER A 139 -1.20 3.79 2.50
CA SER A 139 -0.15 4.70 2.00
C SER A 139 -0.13 4.85 0.46
N ALA A 140 -0.72 3.91 -0.27
CA ALA A 140 -0.95 3.98 -1.70
C ALA A 140 -2.28 4.68 -2.00
N SER A 141 -2.26 5.67 -2.90
CA SER A 141 -3.48 6.38 -3.32
C SER A 141 -4.50 5.44 -3.95
N ASP A 142 -5.77 5.65 -3.58
CA ASP A 142 -6.91 4.92 -4.13
C ASP A 142 -6.78 3.39 -4.04
N SER A 143 -6.31 2.92 -2.89
CA SER A 143 -6.35 1.51 -2.50
C SER A 143 -7.79 1.05 -2.31
N LEU A 144 -8.06 -0.21 -2.65
CA LEU A 144 -9.39 -0.81 -2.60
C LEU A 144 -9.43 -1.99 -1.64
N MET A 145 -10.57 -2.11 -0.93
CA MET A 145 -11.10 -3.34 -0.39
C MET A 145 -12.11 -3.92 -1.36
N TYR A 146 -12.41 -5.20 -1.25
CA TYR A 146 -13.41 -5.86 -2.10
C TYR A 146 -14.45 -6.58 -1.27
N LEU A 147 -15.73 -6.22 -1.47
CA LEU A 147 -16.85 -7.00 -0.98
C LEU A 147 -17.30 -7.96 -2.07
N VAL A 148 -17.18 -9.26 -1.81
CA VAL A 148 -17.61 -10.34 -2.72
C VAL A 148 -18.91 -10.92 -2.20
N GLU A 149 -19.93 -10.92 -3.03
CA GLU A 149 -21.27 -11.43 -2.75
C GLU A 149 -21.62 -12.58 -3.70
N CYS A 150 -21.95 -13.74 -3.15
CA CYS A 150 -22.44 -14.90 -3.90
C CYS A 150 -23.22 -15.86 -2.99
N CYS A 151 -24.25 -16.49 -3.53
CA CYS A 151 -24.96 -17.59 -2.86
C CYS A 151 -25.50 -17.22 -1.47
N GLY A 152 -25.84 -15.95 -1.24
CA GLY A 152 -26.27 -15.44 0.05
C GLY A 152 -25.17 -15.25 1.07
N LYS A 153 -23.90 -15.41 0.67
CA LYS A 153 -22.69 -15.17 1.47
C LYS A 153 -22.01 -13.86 1.09
N ARG A 154 -21.32 -13.25 2.05
CA ARG A 154 -20.58 -12.00 1.91
C ARG A 154 -19.18 -12.12 2.48
N ILE A 155 -18.17 -11.90 1.64
CA ILE A 155 -16.76 -11.98 1.98
C ILE A 155 -16.15 -10.59 1.81
N LEU A 156 -15.49 -10.07 2.82
CA LEU A 156 -14.70 -8.84 2.74
C LEU A 156 -13.22 -9.17 2.68
N ILE A 157 -12.54 -8.65 1.66
CA ILE A 157 -11.08 -8.70 1.49
C ILE A 157 -10.58 -7.28 1.65
N THR A 158 -9.74 -7.02 2.66
CA THR A 158 -9.31 -5.65 2.97
C THR A 158 -8.16 -5.18 2.08
N GLY A 159 -7.32 -6.07 1.55
CA GLY A 159 -5.99 -5.67 1.13
C GLY A 159 -5.25 -5.02 2.30
N ASP A 160 -4.28 -4.17 2.00
CA ASP A 160 -3.56 -3.39 3.01
C ASP A 160 -4.37 -2.15 3.40
N TYR A 161 -4.41 -1.86 4.70
CA TYR A 161 -5.15 -0.71 5.21
C TYR A 161 -4.68 -0.26 6.60
N ARG A 162 -5.22 0.86 7.07
CA ARG A 162 -4.96 1.43 8.39
C ARG A 162 -6.15 2.27 8.87
N LEU A 163 -6.24 2.54 10.18
CA LEU A 163 -7.22 3.48 10.76
C LEU A 163 -6.57 4.76 11.31
N HIS A 164 -5.33 5.06 10.94
CA HIS A 164 -4.57 6.24 11.38
C HIS A 164 -4.04 7.09 10.22
N GLY A 165 -4.60 6.92 9.03
CA GLY A 165 -4.36 7.73 7.86
C GLY A 165 -5.32 8.91 7.73
N PHE A 166 -5.30 9.56 6.56
CA PHE A 166 -6.16 10.73 6.30
C PHE A 166 -7.61 10.37 5.99
N TYR A 167 -7.87 9.10 5.62
CA TYR A 167 -9.19 8.58 5.24
C TYR A 167 -9.82 7.67 6.30
N ALA A 168 -9.22 7.61 7.48
CA ALA A 168 -9.62 6.69 8.55
C ALA A 168 -11.12 6.82 8.94
N ASP A 169 -11.64 8.03 9.05
CA ASP A 169 -13.04 8.26 9.42
C ASP A 169 -13.98 7.74 8.32
N ARG A 170 -13.68 8.02 7.04
CA ARG A 170 -14.45 7.50 5.90
C ARG A 170 -14.42 5.97 5.86
N LEU A 171 -13.26 5.37 6.13
CA LEU A 171 -13.14 3.92 6.17
C LEU A 171 -13.98 3.33 7.31
N LYS A 172 -13.97 3.92 8.50
CA LYS A 172 -14.82 3.50 9.63
C LYS A 172 -16.30 3.56 9.26
N ASP A 173 -16.74 4.68 8.69
CA ASP A 173 -18.13 4.84 8.22
C ASP A 173 -18.50 3.75 7.20
N THR A 174 -17.61 3.42 6.28
CA THR A 174 -17.81 2.33 5.31
C THR A 174 -17.97 0.98 6.01
N LEU A 175 -17.07 0.65 6.94
CA LEU A 175 -17.09 -0.62 7.68
C LEU A 175 -18.36 -0.78 8.55
N GLU A 176 -18.79 0.28 9.21
CA GLU A 176 -20.03 0.29 10.02
C GLU A 176 -21.29 0.04 9.19
N ASN A 177 -21.29 0.44 7.92
CA ASN A 177 -22.43 0.32 7.01
C ASN A 177 -22.38 -0.93 6.11
N LEU A 178 -21.38 -1.81 6.25
CA LEU A 178 -21.25 -3.02 5.41
C LEU A 178 -22.39 -4.01 5.64
N GLY A 179 -22.98 -4.06 6.84
CA GLY A 179 -23.88 -5.12 7.25
C GLY A 179 -23.16 -6.42 7.56
N HIS A 180 -23.89 -7.55 7.57
CA HIS A 180 -23.33 -8.85 7.95
C HIS A 180 -22.22 -9.33 7.00
N ILE A 181 -21.13 -9.89 7.55
CA ILE A 181 -20.00 -10.47 6.82
C ILE A 181 -19.79 -11.92 7.30
N ASP A 182 -19.87 -12.88 6.38
CA ASP A 182 -19.64 -14.29 6.70
C ASP A 182 -18.15 -14.62 6.87
N LEU A 183 -17.27 -13.95 6.07
CA LEU A 183 -15.82 -14.11 6.17
C LEU A 183 -15.13 -12.76 5.99
N LEU A 184 -14.32 -12.36 6.95
CA LEU A 184 -13.36 -11.27 6.84
C LEU A 184 -11.97 -11.85 6.56
N ILE A 185 -11.37 -11.42 5.43
CA ILE A 185 -9.97 -11.68 5.08
C ILE A 185 -9.24 -10.37 5.23
N THR A 186 -8.35 -10.26 6.22
CA THR A 186 -7.70 -9.01 6.60
C THR A 186 -6.19 -9.17 6.75
N GLU A 187 -5.44 -8.08 6.52
CA GLU A 187 -4.00 -8.07 6.75
C GLU A 187 -3.66 -8.16 8.25
N GLY A 188 -2.46 -8.69 8.51
CA GLY A 188 -1.89 -8.79 9.87
C GLY A 188 -0.41 -8.38 9.95
N THR A 189 0.06 -7.47 9.08
CA THR A 189 1.47 -7.07 8.94
C THR A 189 2.13 -6.66 10.25
N ASN A 190 1.40 -5.99 11.14
CA ASN A 190 1.93 -5.50 12.41
C ASN A 190 1.63 -6.39 13.62
N LEU A 191 1.01 -7.56 13.45
CA LEU A 191 0.66 -8.43 14.59
C LEU A 191 1.89 -8.96 15.35
N SER A 192 2.97 -9.27 14.63
CA SER A 192 4.24 -9.71 15.22
C SER A 192 5.15 -8.55 15.67
N ARG A 193 4.71 -7.28 15.47
CA ARG A 193 5.51 -6.08 15.76
C ARG A 193 4.96 -5.35 16.97
N SER A 194 5.84 -4.99 17.92
CA SER A 194 5.43 -4.16 19.06
C SER A 194 5.24 -2.70 18.61
N SER A 195 4.03 -2.17 18.70
CA SER A 195 3.76 -0.73 18.59
C SER A 195 3.93 -0.08 19.97
N SER A 196 4.88 0.84 20.10
CA SER A 196 5.14 1.49 21.39
C SER A 196 4.35 2.79 21.62
N TYR A 197 3.80 3.43 20.58
CA TYR A 197 2.99 4.63 20.67
C TYR A 197 2.07 4.77 19.46
N TYR A 198 0.81 5.13 19.70
CA TYR A 198 -0.13 5.50 18.65
C TYR A 198 0.27 6.85 18.04
N LYS A 199 0.61 6.85 16.75
CA LYS A 199 0.88 8.04 15.94
C LYS A 199 0.11 7.91 14.64
N ASP A 200 -0.39 9.04 14.14
CA ASP A 200 -1.18 9.13 12.91
C ASP A 200 -0.51 10.02 11.86
N GLU A 201 -1.08 10.12 10.68
CA GLU A 201 -0.58 10.99 9.61
C GLU A 201 -0.67 12.48 9.99
N GLN A 202 -1.60 12.88 10.86
CA GLN A 202 -1.67 14.25 11.38
C GLN A 202 -0.48 14.57 12.29
N TRP A 203 0.01 13.59 13.07
CA TRP A 203 1.26 13.75 13.80
C TRP A 203 2.44 13.96 12.85
N CYS A 204 2.51 13.20 11.74
CA CYS A 204 3.55 13.42 10.72
C CYS A 204 3.49 14.84 10.15
N GLU A 205 2.30 15.35 9.80
CA GLU A 205 2.13 16.73 9.32
C GLU A 205 2.62 17.77 10.35
N LYS A 206 2.32 17.61 11.65
CA LYS A 206 2.79 18.51 12.71
C LYS A 206 4.31 18.54 12.79
N GLU A 207 4.96 17.37 12.73
CA GLU A 207 6.43 17.29 12.76
C GLU A 207 7.06 17.89 11.50
N PHE A 208 6.50 17.59 10.29
CA PHE A 208 6.97 18.22 9.05
C PHE A 208 6.86 19.75 9.11
N TRP A 209 5.74 20.25 9.64
CA TRP A 209 5.52 21.68 9.82
C TRP A 209 6.57 22.32 10.73
N ARG A 210 6.94 21.67 11.84
CA ARG A 210 8.02 22.11 12.75
C ARG A 210 9.37 22.11 12.04
N ILE A 211 9.78 20.95 11.50
CA ILE A 211 11.11 20.74 10.91
C ILE A 211 11.35 21.71 9.73
N LEU A 212 10.36 21.89 8.86
CA LEU A 212 10.45 22.79 7.70
C LEU A 212 10.56 24.27 8.07
N ARG A 213 10.22 24.66 9.29
CA ARG A 213 10.40 26.03 9.79
C ARG A 213 11.73 26.22 10.51
N GLU A 214 12.18 25.20 11.21
CA GLU A 214 13.45 25.22 11.93
C GLU A 214 14.66 25.14 10.99
N ASN A 215 14.51 24.48 9.83
CA ASN A 215 15.59 24.26 8.87
C ASN A 215 15.28 24.90 7.51
N LYS A 216 16.28 25.51 6.88
CA LYS A 216 16.14 26.16 5.57
C LYS A 216 16.03 25.13 4.46
N TYR A 217 16.78 24.04 4.53
CA TYR A 217 16.84 22.97 3.57
C TYR A 217 16.44 21.64 4.24
N VAL A 218 15.35 21.05 3.78
CA VAL A 218 14.86 19.81 4.35
C VAL A 218 14.71 18.78 3.24
N PHE A 219 15.40 17.65 3.37
CA PHE A 219 15.25 16.51 2.50
C PHE A 219 14.37 15.46 3.17
N LEU A 220 13.31 15.01 2.48
CA LEU A 220 12.44 13.92 2.91
C LEU A 220 12.84 12.64 2.18
N LEU A 221 13.43 11.68 2.88
CA LEU A 221 13.65 10.34 2.37
C LEU A 221 12.42 9.48 2.62
N ALA A 222 11.66 9.23 1.57
CA ALA A 222 10.43 8.44 1.59
C ALA A 222 10.29 7.58 0.33
N ALA A 223 9.53 6.48 0.43
CA ALA A 223 9.14 5.71 -0.74
C ALA A 223 8.30 6.56 -1.71
N SER A 224 8.62 6.53 -3.00
CA SER A 224 7.87 7.30 -4.01
C SER A 224 6.43 6.79 -4.21
N SER A 225 6.15 5.59 -3.75
CA SER A 225 4.81 4.98 -3.74
C SER A 225 3.95 5.43 -2.54
N ASN A 226 4.56 6.02 -1.51
CA ASN A 226 3.82 6.58 -0.37
C ASN A 226 3.42 8.03 -0.68
N ILE A 227 2.33 8.16 -1.44
CA ILE A 227 1.83 9.45 -1.91
C ILE A 227 1.37 10.33 -0.75
N ASP A 228 0.67 9.76 0.23
CA ASP A 228 0.21 10.48 1.41
C ASP A 228 1.34 11.21 2.12
N ARG A 229 2.48 10.54 2.29
CA ARG A 229 3.64 11.09 2.97
C ARG A 229 4.27 12.26 2.20
N ILE A 230 4.45 12.11 0.87
CA ILE A 230 5.01 13.17 0.02
C ILE A 230 4.04 14.35 -0.05
N ALA A 231 2.74 14.08 -0.17
CA ALA A 231 1.70 15.10 -0.19
C ALA A 231 1.65 15.88 1.14
N ALA A 232 1.61 15.18 2.28
CA ALA A 232 1.63 15.76 3.61
C ALA A 232 2.85 16.68 3.81
N PHE A 233 4.04 16.18 3.48
CA PHE A 233 5.26 16.97 3.54
C PHE A 233 5.20 18.23 2.66
N SER A 234 4.74 18.09 1.42
CA SER A 234 4.66 19.21 0.47
C SER A 234 3.71 20.32 0.95
N ARG A 235 2.58 19.94 1.58
CA ARG A 235 1.63 20.90 2.19
C ARG A 235 2.22 21.69 3.34
N CYS A 236 3.18 21.09 4.06
CA CYS A 236 3.83 21.72 5.22
C CYS A 236 4.95 22.71 4.84
N VAL A 237 5.39 22.73 3.57
CA VAL A 237 6.43 23.66 3.11
C VAL A 237 5.95 25.11 3.23
N PRO A 238 6.64 25.97 4.01
CA PRO A 238 6.21 27.34 4.24
C PRO A 238 6.15 28.19 2.97
N THR A 239 5.22 29.14 2.93
CA THR A 239 5.17 30.15 1.87
C THR A 239 6.52 30.88 1.77
N GLY A 240 7.08 30.93 0.56
CA GLY A 240 8.39 31.52 0.28
C GLY A 240 9.50 30.49 0.09
N LYS A 241 9.33 29.25 0.57
CA LYS A 241 10.16 28.09 0.24
C LYS A 241 9.56 27.29 -0.92
N TYR A 242 10.34 26.38 -1.49
CA TYR A 242 9.91 25.50 -2.58
C TYR A 242 9.62 24.09 -2.06
N ALA A 243 8.47 23.52 -2.44
CA ALA A 243 8.23 22.09 -2.33
C ALA A 243 8.73 21.42 -3.62
N LEU A 244 9.71 20.51 -3.51
CA LEU A 244 10.45 19.93 -4.62
C LEU A 244 10.43 18.40 -4.57
N ALA A 245 10.56 17.78 -5.74
CA ALA A 245 10.84 16.36 -5.92
C ALA A 245 11.55 16.14 -7.26
N ASP A 246 11.95 14.91 -7.56
CA ASP A 246 12.39 14.58 -8.92
C ASP A 246 11.21 14.49 -9.91
N GLY A 247 11.52 14.40 -11.21
CA GLY A 247 10.48 14.38 -12.25
C GLY A 247 9.51 13.19 -12.12
N TYR A 248 10.01 12.01 -11.71
CA TYR A 248 9.18 10.84 -11.50
C TYR A 248 8.24 11.02 -10.29
N GLN A 249 8.78 11.41 -9.14
CA GLN A 249 7.97 11.66 -7.94
C GLN A 249 6.94 12.77 -8.17
N THR A 250 7.34 13.86 -8.84
CA THR A 250 6.41 14.94 -9.22
C THR A 250 5.29 14.42 -10.11
N HIS A 251 5.59 13.57 -11.09
CA HIS A 251 4.58 13.00 -11.98
C HIS A 251 3.57 12.13 -11.23
N VAL A 252 4.03 11.21 -10.41
CA VAL A 252 3.17 10.32 -9.60
C VAL A 252 2.26 11.13 -8.65
N VAL A 253 2.83 12.12 -7.97
CA VAL A 253 2.09 13.01 -7.07
C VAL A 253 1.04 13.84 -7.81
N HIS A 254 1.33 14.32 -9.02
CA HIS A 254 0.35 15.05 -9.85
C HIS A 254 -0.80 14.16 -10.34
N ILE A 255 -0.54 12.87 -10.61
CA ILE A 255 -1.62 11.91 -10.92
C ILE A 255 -2.58 11.81 -9.74
N ALA A 256 -2.06 11.64 -8.53
CA ALA A 256 -2.89 11.56 -7.33
C ALA A 256 -3.66 12.87 -7.06
N ASP A 257 -3.02 14.04 -7.17
CA ASP A 257 -3.70 15.33 -6.96
C ASP A 257 -4.79 15.60 -8.00
N LYS A 258 -4.57 15.24 -9.26
CA LYS A 258 -5.55 15.37 -10.35
C LYS A 258 -6.81 14.54 -10.12
N ASN A 259 -6.64 13.34 -9.58
CA ASN A 259 -7.73 12.38 -9.39
C ASN A 259 -8.34 12.44 -7.98
N ARG A 260 -7.74 13.19 -7.04
CA ARG A 260 -8.24 13.29 -5.67
C ARG A 260 -9.67 13.82 -5.60
N GLU A 261 -10.39 13.39 -4.61
CA GLU A 261 -11.69 13.95 -4.29
C GLU A 261 -11.58 15.41 -3.81
N LYS A 262 -12.61 16.22 -4.12
CA LYS A 262 -12.62 17.67 -3.80
C LYS A 262 -12.53 17.98 -2.30
N GLU A 263 -12.91 17.03 -1.46
CA GLU A 263 -12.92 17.14 0.00
C GLU A 263 -11.51 17.21 0.59
N TYR A 264 -10.50 16.66 -0.13
CA TYR A 264 -9.15 16.61 0.35
C TYR A 264 -8.30 17.78 -0.12
N LYS A 265 -7.41 18.25 0.78
CA LYS A 265 -6.53 19.38 0.51
C LYS A 265 -5.65 19.12 -0.69
N SER A 266 -5.62 20.05 -1.63
CA SER A 266 -4.65 20.07 -2.73
C SER A 266 -3.23 20.25 -2.19
N PHE A 267 -2.27 19.71 -2.90
CA PHE A 267 -0.85 19.86 -2.60
C PHE A 267 -0.09 20.27 -3.87
N LYS A 268 0.99 21.05 -3.68
CA LYS A 268 1.80 21.54 -4.78
C LYS A 268 3.24 21.09 -4.58
N ILE A 269 3.77 20.41 -5.58
CA ILE A 269 5.17 20.01 -5.63
C ILE A 269 5.71 20.33 -7.01
N HIS A 270 6.97 20.76 -7.10
CA HIS A 270 7.62 21.13 -8.35
C HIS A 270 8.81 20.22 -8.61
N THR A 271 9.07 19.96 -9.89
CA THR A 271 10.27 19.24 -10.28
C THR A 271 11.51 20.10 -9.98
N TYR A 272 12.48 19.49 -9.28
CA TYR A 272 13.78 20.10 -9.05
C TYR A 272 14.51 20.28 -10.40
N MET A 273 15.08 21.45 -10.62
CA MET A 273 15.79 21.84 -11.83
C MET A 273 17.13 22.49 -11.46
N ASP A 274 18.24 21.96 -11.95
CA ASP A 274 19.58 22.46 -11.63
C ASP A 274 19.76 23.94 -12.03
N GLU A 275 19.13 24.39 -13.10
CA GLU A 275 19.18 25.78 -13.57
C GLU A 275 18.53 26.77 -12.59
N LYS A 276 17.70 26.29 -11.66
CA LYS A 276 17.03 27.10 -10.63
C LYS A 276 17.68 26.97 -9.26
N ARG A 277 18.82 26.32 -9.19
CA ARG A 277 19.50 25.99 -7.94
C ARG A 277 19.76 27.21 -7.05
N GLU A 278 20.32 28.29 -7.60
CA GLU A 278 20.57 29.53 -6.86
C GLU A 278 19.29 30.10 -6.21
N LEU A 279 18.16 29.96 -6.90
CA LEU A 279 16.87 30.40 -6.36
C LEU A 279 16.42 29.52 -5.19
N TYR A 280 16.63 28.20 -5.28
CA TYR A 280 16.32 27.27 -4.20
C TYR A 280 17.23 27.51 -2.97
N GLU A 281 18.53 27.71 -3.20
CA GLU A 281 19.49 28.06 -2.13
C GLU A 281 19.12 29.37 -1.44
N LYS A 282 18.70 30.38 -2.21
CA LYS A 282 18.31 31.70 -1.66
C LYS A 282 17.06 31.58 -0.77
N ARG A 283 16.04 30.87 -1.23
CA ARG A 283 14.72 30.82 -0.58
C ARG A 283 14.53 29.67 0.41
N GLY A 284 15.30 28.59 0.26
CA GLY A 284 15.10 27.34 0.97
C GLY A 284 14.03 26.46 0.34
N PHE A 285 14.00 25.20 0.76
CA PHE A 285 13.08 24.19 0.23
C PHE A 285 12.79 23.04 1.20
N GLY A 286 11.70 22.31 0.91
CA GLY A 286 11.48 20.93 1.32
C GLY A 286 11.50 20.07 0.07
N MET A 287 12.34 19.03 -0.01
CA MET A 287 12.51 18.19 -1.18
C MET A 287 12.32 16.71 -0.85
N ALA A 288 11.35 16.06 -1.51
CA ALA A 288 11.24 14.60 -1.47
C ALA A 288 12.36 13.97 -2.31
N ILE A 289 13.04 12.98 -1.74
CA ILE A 289 14.19 12.30 -2.34
C ILE A 289 14.07 10.78 -2.23
N ARG A 290 14.92 10.09 -3.01
CA ARG A 290 15.21 8.65 -2.89
C ARG A 290 16.71 8.50 -2.62
N ALA A 291 17.11 7.53 -1.80
CA ALA A 291 18.52 7.20 -1.65
C ALA A 291 19.09 6.69 -2.98
N GLY A 292 20.40 6.91 -3.20
CA GLY A 292 21.12 6.44 -4.36
C GLY A 292 21.72 7.55 -5.23
N LYS A 293 22.29 7.16 -6.35
CA LYS A 293 23.18 7.96 -7.21
C LYS A 293 22.64 9.33 -7.64
N ARG A 294 21.31 9.48 -7.70
CA ARG A 294 20.67 10.74 -8.14
C ARG A 294 20.66 11.82 -7.06
N HIS A 295 20.28 11.46 -5.82
CA HIS A 295 20.03 12.44 -4.77
C HIS A 295 21.10 12.47 -3.70
N THR A 296 21.77 11.34 -3.41
CA THR A 296 22.82 11.29 -2.38
C THR A 296 23.91 12.34 -2.59
N PRO A 297 24.43 12.60 -3.81
CA PRO A 297 25.41 13.67 -4.00
C PRO A 297 24.87 15.07 -3.69
N LEU A 298 23.61 15.36 -4.10
CA LEU A 298 22.96 16.64 -3.83
C LEU A 298 22.78 16.87 -2.32
N VAL A 299 22.33 15.84 -1.59
CA VAL A 299 22.17 15.90 -0.13
C VAL A 299 23.52 16.18 0.54
N LYS A 300 24.57 15.42 0.18
CA LYS A 300 25.92 15.60 0.74
C LYS A 300 26.43 17.01 0.54
N GLU A 301 26.28 17.57 -0.65
CA GLU A 301 26.70 18.93 -0.97
C GLU A 301 25.99 19.99 -0.11
N PHE A 302 24.66 19.84 0.14
CA PHE A 302 23.94 20.77 1.01
C PHE A 302 24.37 20.66 2.46
N PHE A 303 24.64 19.45 2.96
CA PHE A 303 25.18 19.24 4.30
C PHE A 303 26.59 19.81 4.46
N GLU A 304 27.45 19.73 3.45
CA GLU A 304 28.78 20.34 3.46
C GLU A 304 28.72 21.88 3.45
N LYS A 305 27.83 22.45 2.64
CA LYS A 305 27.73 23.90 2.43
C LYS A 305 26.92 24.60 3.53
N TYR A 306 25.92 23.94 4.08
CA TYR A 306 24.94 24.51 5.02
C TYR A 306 24.63 23.54 6.18
N PRO A 307 25.62 23.09 6.96
CA PRO A 307 25.42 22.03 7.96
C PRO A 307 24.36 22.38 9.00
N ASP A 308 24.33 23.64 9.47
CA ASP A 308 23.41 24.10 10.53
C ASP A 308 22.00 24.44 10.02
N GLU A 309 21.79 24.48 8.68
CA GLU A 309 20.52 24.84 8.05
C GLU A 309 19.86 23.64 7.33
N THR A 310 20.53 22.47 7.31
CA THR A 310 20.10 21.28 6.54
C THR A 310 19.68 20.15 7.46
N CYS A 311 18.53 19.53 7.15
CA CYS A 311 17.99 18.40 7.88
C CYS A 311 17.56 17.29 6.91
N LEU A 312 17.81 16.02 7.29
CA LEU A 312 17.23 14.85 6.64
C LEU A 312 16.06 14.32 7.46
N VAL A 313 14.89 14.22 6.86
CA VAL A 313 13.75 13.52 7.45
C VAL A 313 13.71 12.10 6.89
N TYR A 314 13.92 11.11 7.75
CA TYR A 314 13.74 9.71 7.42
C TYR A 314 12.29 9.29 7.68
N SER A 315 11.59 8.89 6.63
CA SER A 315 10.17 8.59 6.68
C SER A 315 9.81 7.26 5.99
N MET A 316 10.56 6.21 6.32
CA MET A 316 10.35 4.85 5.85
C MET A 316 10.39 3.87 7.03
N TRP A 317 9.98 2.63 6.77
CA TRP A 317 10.10 1.55 7.74
C TRP A 317 11.58 1.33 8.15
N LYS A 318 11.79 1.10 9.45
CA LYS A 318 13.16 0.95 10.01
C LYS A 318 13.96 -0.19 9.34
N GLY A 319 13.30 -1.26 8.89
CA GLY A 319 13.97 -2.35 8.20
C GLY A 319 14.73 -1.92 6.93
N TYR A 320 14.32 -0.83 6.29
CA TYR A 320 15.03 -0.28 5.11
C TYR A 320 16.32 0.46 5.43
N GLU A 321 16.64 0.71 6.71
CA GLU A 321 17.91 1.32 7.11
C GLU A 321 19.13 0.44 6.76
N THR A 322 18.92 -0.88 6.51
CA THR A 322 19.96 -1.83 6.10
C THR A 322 20.24 -1.84 4.60
N ILE A 323 19.39 -1.20 3.79
CA ILE A 323 19.63 -1.08 2.34
C ILE A 323 20.88 -0.23 2.11
N PRO A 324 21.87 -0.69 1.31
CA PRO A 324 23.17 -0.02 1.20
C PRO A 324 23.12 1.48 0.92
N ASP A 325 22.34 1.91 -0.08
CA ASP A 325 22.19 3.33 -0.44
C ASP A 325 21.52 4.15 0.68
N VAL A 326 20.58 3.54 1.42
CA VAL A 326 19.91 4.17 2.57
C VAL A 326 20.88 4.27 3.74
N ALA A 327 21.56 3.19 4.07
CA ALA A 327 22.54 3.14 5.16
C ALA A 327 23.66 4.19 4.96
N GLU A 328 24.21 4.29 3.73
CA GLU A 328 25.21 5.29 3.38
C GLU A 328 24.71 6.72 3.64
N LEU A 329 23.49 7.03 3.17
CA LEU A 329 22.91 8.35 3.35
C LEU A 329 22.65 8.68 4.82
N LEU A 330 22.12 7.73 5.58
CA LEU A 330 21.84 7.91 7.00
C LEU A 330 23.14 8.10 7.82
N GLU A 331 24.19 7.34 7.55
CA GLU A 331 25.47 7.51 8.26
C GLU A 331 26.08 8.89 7.94
N TYR A 332 25.98 9.34 6.67
CA TYR A 332 26.49 10.66 6.29
C TYR A 332 25.76 11.81 7.00
N CYS A 333 24.42 11.71 7.13
CA CYS A 333 23.58 12.75 7.74
C CYS A 333 23.49 12.62 9.27
N LYS A 334 24.27 11.73 9.91
CA LYS A 334 24.20 11.44 11.35
C LYS A 334 24.29 12.70 12.19
N GLY A 335 23.37 12.84 13.15
CA GLY A 335 23.24 14.03 14.00
C GLY A 335 22.28 15.11 13.46
N HIS A 336 21.84 14.99 12.20
CA HIS A 336 20.91 15.90 11.54
C HIS A 336 19.71 15.14 10.92
N ILE A 337 19.32 14.02 11.55
CA ILE A 337 18.22 13.17 11.09
C ILE A 337 17.04 13.27 12.03
N GLU A 338 15.90 13.64 11.50
CA GLU A 338 14.60 13.52 12.15
C GLU A 338 13.86 12.29 11.66
N ARG A 339 13.34 11.46 12.57
CA ARG A 339 12.56 10.25 12.20
C ARG A 339 11.07 10.53 12.36
N VAL A 340 10.39 10.67 11.21
CA VAL A 340 8.97 10.98 11.15
C VAL A 340 8.28 9.95 10.25
N HIS A 341 7.77 8.89 10.85
CA HIS A 341 7.15 7.79 10.13
C HIS A 341 6.02 7.16 10.95
N VAL A 342 4.94 6.79 10.27
CA VAL A 342 3.89 5.89 10.74
C VAL A 342 3.69 4.79 9.70
N SER A 343 3.24 3.62 10.14
CA SER A 343 3.02 2.48 9.25
C SER A 343 1.94 2.76 8.22
N GLY A 344 2.04 2.17 7.03
CA GLY A 344 0.95 2.09 6.06
C GLY A 344 -0.08 1.02 6.39
N HIS A 345 0.20 0.17 7.37
CA HIS A 345 -0.58 -1.01 7.72
C HIS A 345 -1.27 -0.87 9.07
N ILE A 346 -2.35 -1.61 9.26
CA ILE A 346 -3.16 -1.58 10.47
C ILE A 346 -2.35 -1.98 11.72
N THR A 347 -2.60 -1.29 12.83
CA THR A 347 -2.08 -1.71 14.14
C THR A 347 -2.91 -2.86 14.70
N LYS A 348 -2.38 -3.57 15.71
CA LYS A 348 -3.14 -4.63 16.39
C LYS A 348 -4.43 -4.06 17.01
N GLU A 349 -4.33 -2.94 17.69
CA GLU A 349 -5.44 -2.28 18.37
C GLU A 349 -6.51 -1.81 17.37
N ASP A 350 -6.09 -1.26 16.23
CA ASP A 350 -7.01 -0.85 15.16
C ASP A 350 -7.68 -2.08 14.51
N LEU A 351 -6.94 -3.18 14.33
CA LEU A 351 -7.49 -4.43 13.80
C LEU A 351 -8.58 -5.00 14.74
N GLU A 352 -8.33 -5.02 16.04
CA GLU A 352 -9.32 -5.43 17.04
C GLU A 352 -10.58 -4.53 16.97
N GLN A 353 -10.41 -3.21 16.75
CA GLN A 353 -11.53 -2.30 16.53
C GLN A 353 -12.32 -2.64 15.26
N VAL A 354 -11.65 -2.93 14.16
CA VAL A 354 -12.29 -3.33 12.90
C VAL A 354 -13.08 -4.62 13.05
N ILE A 355 -12.50 -5.61 13.72
CA ILE A 355 -13.17 -6.89 14.00
C ILE A 355 -14.42 -6.68 14.86
N GLU A 356 -14.36 -5.78 15.85
CA GLU A 356 -15.51 -5.46 16.70
C GLU A 356 -16.60 -4.67 15.96
N ILE A 357 -16.22 -3.82 14.99
CA ILE A 357 -17.19 -3.11 14.12
C ILE A 357 -17.91 -4.10 13.20
N ILE A 358 -17.18 -4.95 12.51
CA ILE A 358 -17.71 -5.87 11.47
C ILE A 358 -18.40 -7.08 12.10
N LYS A 359 -17.86 -7.65 13.17
CA LYS A 359 -18.30 -8.89 13.82
C LYS A 359 -18.54 -10.03 12.84
N PRO A 360 -17.52 -10.41 12.05
CA PRO A 360 -17.68 -11.44 11.02
C PRO A 360 -17.92 -12.81 11.67
N ASP A 361 -18.60 -13.74 10.96
CA ASP A 361 -18.75 -15.11 11.43
C ASP A 361 -17.40 -15.83 11.49
N LYS A 362 -16.55 -15.59 10.45
CA LYS A 362 -15.21 -16.15 10.33
C LYS A 362 -14.19 -15.05 10.07
N LEU A 363 -13.01 -15.19 10.65
CA LEU A 363 -11.86 -14.30 10.47
C LEU A 363 -10.68 -15.09 9.95
N MET A 364 -10.09 -14.63 8.85
CA MET A 364 -8.83 -15.11 8.29
C MET A 364 -7.83 -13.97 8.26
N ILE A 365 -6.68 -14.16 8.89
CA ILE A 365 -5.57 -13.21 8.81
C ILE A 365 -4.68 -13.60 7.61
N HIS A 366 -4.30 -12.59 6.84
CA HIS A 366 -3.50 -12.71 5.63
C HIS A 366 -2.40 -11.63 5.63
N HIS A 367 -1.47 -11.65 4.70
CA HIS A 367 -0.35 -10.68 4.66
C HIS A 367 0.32 -10.55 6.04
N THR A 368 0.69 -11.68 6.63
CA THR A 368 1.19 -11.75 8.00
C THR A 368 2.33 -12.75 8.15
N ALA A 369 3.30 -12.41 9.00
CA ALA A 369 4.30 -13.35 9.51
C ALA A 369 4.01 -13.73 10.97
N ALA A 370 2.81 -13.38 11.47
CA ALA A 370 2.38 -13.76 12.80
C ALA A 370 2.17 -15.27 12.91
N THR A 371 2.50 -15.82 14.05
CA THR A 371 2.21 -17.21 14.40
C THR A 371 0.77 -17.34 14.87
N ASP A 372 0.19 -18.56 14.82
CA ASP A 372 -1.13 -18.85 15.36
C ASP A 372 -1.28 -18.34 16.82
N SER A 373 -0.23 -18.49 17.63
CA SER A 373 -0.21 -18.01 19.02
C SER A 373 -0.23 -16.48 19.15
N GLU A 374 0.20 -15.73 18.14
CA GLU A 374 0.11 -14.26 18.10
C GLU A 374 -1.26 -13.83 17.63
N GLU A 375 -1.85 -14.53 16.66
CA GLU A 375 -3.23 -14.31 16.21
C GLU A 375 -4.26 -14.60 17.32
N GLU A 376 -4.05 -15.67 18.10
CA GLU A 376 -4.91 -16.03 19.26
C GLU A 376 -4.91 -14.97 20.37
N LYS A 377 -3.95 -14.03 20.37
CA LYS A 377 -3.93 -12.90 21.31
C LYS A 377 -4.78 -11.71 20.87
N LEU A 378 -5.42 -11.80 19.71
CA LEU A 378 -6.38 -10.77 19.27
C LEU A 378 -7.65 -10.84 20.13
N LEU A 379 -8.14 -9.67 20.50
CA LEU A 379 -9.44 -9.53 21.15
C LEU A 379 -10.52 -9.61 20.07
N ILE A 380 -11.12 -10.77 19.92
CA ILE A 380 -12.19 -11.02 18.94
C ILE A 380 -13.51 -11.35 19.62
N PRO A 381 -14.67 -10.96 19.03
CA PRO A 381 -15.99 -11.33 19.55
C PRO A 381 -16.14 -12.84 19.67
N CYS A 382 -16.83 -13.33 20.73
CA CYS A 382 -17.07 -14.77 20.91
C CYS A 382 -17.86 -15.41 19.78
N SER A 383 -18.58 -14.63 18.98
CA SER A 383 -19.32 -15.09 17.80
C SER A 383 -18.42 -15.31 16.59
N THR A 384 -17.22 -14.73 16.54
CA THR A 384 -16.28 -14.80 15.43
C THR A 384 -15.37 -16.02 15.59
N LYS A 385 -15.28 -16.84 14.56
CA LYS A 385 -14.34 -17.96 14.51
C LYS A 385 -13.05 -17.56 13.80
N LEU A 386 -11.92 -17.55 14.51
CA LEU A 386 -10.59 -17.40 13.91
C LEU A 386 -10.24 -18.67 13.12
N LEU A 387 -9.77 -18.48 11.89
CA LEU A 387 -9.32 -19.54 10.99
C LEU A 387 -7.79 -19.45 10.81
N HIS A 388 -7.06 -20.39 11.38
CA HIS A 388 -5.64 -20.55 11.08
C HIS A 388 -5.48 -21.19 9.70
N THR A 389 -4.75 -20.53 8.81
CA THR A 389 -4.61 -20.95 7.44
C THR A 389 -3.15 -20.99 7.01
N GLN A 390 -2.87 -21.82 6.02
CA GLN A 390 -1.58 -21.89 5.36
C GLN A 390 -1.76 -21.72 3.85
N ASP A 391 -0.71 -21.29 3.18
CA ASP A 391 -0.72 -21.15 1.73
C ASP A 391 -1.11 -22.49 1.07
N GLY A 392 -2.06 -22.43 0.15
CA GLY A 392 -2.62 -23.57 -0.56
C GLY A 392 -3.79 -24.30 0.14
N ASN A 393 -4.13 -23.97 1.38
CA ASN A 393 -5.24 -24.58 2.09
C ASN A 393 -6.59 -24.03 1.62
N GLU A 394 -7.54 -24.92 1.35
CA GLU A 394 -8.90 -24.52 0.97
C GLU A 394 -9.77 -24.28 2.22
N ILE A 395 -10.47 -23.16 2.21
CA ILE A 395 -11.49 -22.80 3.18
C ILE A 395 -12.85 -22.79 2.49
N VAL A 396 -13.85 -23.39 3.10
CA VAL A 396 -15.26 -23.35 2.65
C VAL A 396 -16.05 -22.36 3.50
N VAL A 397 -16.73 -21.41 2.83
CA VAL A 397 -17.51 -20.34 3.48
C VAL A 397 -18.98 -20.71 3.57
#